data_a1174448a28507caac5292bc5e2cebd2
#
_entry.id   a1174448a28507caac5292bc5e2cebd2
#
_cell.length_a   1.000
_cell.length_b   1.000
_cell.length_c   1.000
_cell.angle_alpha   90.00
_cell.angle_beta   90.00
_cell.angle_gamma   90.00
#
_symmetry.space_group_name_H-M   'P 1'
#
loop_
_entity.id
_entity.type
_entity.pdbx_description
1 polymer ?
#
loop_
_entity_poly.entity_id
_entity_poly.type
_entity_poly.pdbx_seq_one_letter_code
_entity_poly.pdbx_strand_id
1 'polypeptide(L)'
;SAVPLSKNGTFIGHHIMVPKEGVAVHINAFNFPIWGMLEKIAVNLMAGVPAVVKPSEYTSFLTEVVVRDIIASKILPEGALQLLVGLGRGIIDHVDSRDTVTFTGSASTGILLKAHPQIISQSVSFNLEADSLNATVLGLHAKPGTAEFDLFIKETVKEITVKAGQKCTAIRRIIVPEDYIAEVQKGISARLESTKIGDPSIEGVRMGALATRLQVERVRSSVETLSKSQKIVFGDLDNFEVHGADKNSGAFFSPILFLNKDPFNNKDCHEIEAFGPVSTIMPYKTLDDAISLAKMGKGSLVSSIVTPNDKEARDYVIGAANMHGRILIVNEACAKESTGHGSPMPLLTHGGPGRAGGGEEMGGKRGVLHYLQRTAIQGHPTTISAITEQFQVGAAMPEANPHVFRKHFEELIVGETVYTQKHTVTEADIVNFANVSGDNFYAHMDATSLEGTIFEQRVAHGYFILSKAAGLFVDPKKGPVLLNYGIEEARFTKPVYPGATIGVRFTVKEKIDQEKRSEDDIPKGIVKFLVDVFDETGDTVALATILTMVKKL
;
A
#
# COMPACT_ATOMS: atom_id res chain seq x y z
N SER A 1 -16.60 4.49 9.36
CA SER A 1 -17.32 4.82 10.61
C SER A 1 -18.41 5.86 10.32
N ALA A 2 -19.55 5.73 11.02
CA ALA A 2 -20.64 6.69 10.92
C ALA A 2 -20.24 8.07 11.49
N VAL A 3 -20.78 9.11 10.89
CA VAL A 3 -20.62 10.49 11.34
C VAL A 3 -21.95 10.97 11.91
N PRO A 4 -22.04 11.34 13.21
CA PRO A 4 -23.26 11.92 13.76
C PRO A 4 -23.56 13.27 13.11
N LEU A 5 -24.76 13.43 12.60
CA LEU A 5 -25.24 14.64 11.92
C LEU A 5 -26.34 15.37 12.69
N SER A 6 -26.87 14.77 13.77
CA SER A 6 -27.86 15.39 14.64
C SER A 6 -27.44 15.34 16.10
N LYS A 7 -27.93 16.30 16.88
CA LYS A 7 -27.61 16.46 18.31
C LYS A 7 -28.03 15.25 19.16
N ASN A 8 -29.10 14.56 18.76
CA ASN A 8 -29.66 13.43 19.51
C ASN A 8 -29.29 12.06 18.89
N GLY A 9 -28.37 12.02 17.92
CA GLY A 9 -27.92 10.77 17.29
C GLY A 9 -28.97 10.06 16.41
N THR A 10 -30.10 10.68 16.12
CA THR A 10 -31.19 10.10 15.31
C THR A 10 -30.98 10.24 13.80
N PHE A 11 -29.94 10.95 13.39
CA PHE A 11 -29.57 11.15 12.00
C PHE A 11 -28.06 11.07 11.85
N ILE A 12 -27.59 10.15 11.01
CA ILE A 12 -26.17 9.88 10.80
C ILE A 12 -25.82 9.85 9.33
N GLY A 13 -24.55 10.09 9.00
CA GLY A 13 -23.97 9.87 7.68
C GLY A 13 -23.03 8.66 7.68
N HIS A 14 -23.02 7.93 6.58
CA HIS A 14 -22.11 6.81 6.35
C HIS A 14 -21.67 6.79 4.88
N HIS A 15 -20.53 6.16 4.58
CA HIS A 15 -20.09 5.94 3.20
C HIS A 15 -20.23 4.46 2.86
N ILE A 16 -20.83 4.20 1.71
CA ILE A 16 -20.80 2.87 1.08
C ILE A 16 -19.89 2.90 -0.14
N MET A 17 -19.35 1.74 -0.49
CA MET A 17 -18.57 1.50 -1.69
C MET A 17 -19.29 0.45 -2.53
N VAL A 18 -19.55 0.76 -3.79
CA VAL A 18 -20.17 -0.18 -4.74
C VAL A 18 -19.30 -0.30 -5.98
N PRO A 19 -19.23 -1.46 -6.66
CA PRO A 19 -18.53 -1.61 -7.92
C PRO A 19 -19.01 -0.58 -8.94
N LYS A 20 -18.08 -0.03 -9.74
CA LYS A 20 -18.43 0.73 -10.92
C LYS A 20 -19.08 -0.20 -11.96
N GLU A 21 -20.05 0.29 -12.71
CA GLU A 21 -20.79 -0.50 -13.71
C GLU A 21 -20.12 -0.60 -15.07
N GLY A 22 -18.97 0.09 -15.27
CA GLY A 22 -18.22 0.12 -16.51
C GLY A 22 -17.11 -0.92 -16.57
N VAL A 23 -16.05 -0.60 -17.31
CA VAL A 23 -14.87 -1.44 -17.49
C VAL A 23 -13.60 -0.74 -17.01
N ALA A 24 -12.59 -1.53 -16.63
CA ALA A 24 -11.25 -1.05 -16.38
C ALA A 24 -10.41 -1.21 -17.65
N VAL A 25 -10.05 -0.11 -18.29
CA VAL A 25 -9.19 -0.09 -19.49
C VAL A 25 -7.75 0.11 -19.06
N HIS A 26 -6.90 -0.89 -19.32
CA HIS A 26 -5.49 -0.88 -18.95
C HIS A 26 -4.60 -0.75 -20.18
N ILE A 27 -3.95 0.40 -20.36
CA ILE A 27 -2.99 0.65 -21.44
C ILE A 27 -1.59 0.51 -20.83
N ASN A 28 -0.92 -0.61 -21.10
CA ASN A 28 0.30 -1.03 -20.43
C ASN A 28 1.57 -0.78 -21.24
N ALA A 29 2.68 -0.53 -20.54
CA ALA A 29 4.00 -0.37 -21.13
C ALA A 29 4.64 -1.71 -21.53
N PHE A 30 5.71 -1.63 -22.33
CA PHE A 30 6.41 -2.81 -22.86
C PHE A 30 7.32 -3.52 -21.84
N ASN A 31 7.78 -2.80 -20.82
CA ASN A 31 8.86 -3.27 -19.95
C ASN A 31 8.43 -4.28 -18.87
N PHE A 32 7.13 -4.31 -18.53
CA PHE A 32 6.53 -5.28 -17.61
C PHE A 32 5.20 -5.84 -18.18
N PRO A 33 5.24 -6.61 -19.29
CA PRO A 33 4.04 -7.00 -20.03
C PRO A 33 3.10 -7.89 -19.22
N ILE A 34 3.62 -8.75 -18.35
CA ILE A 34 2.84 -9.67 -17.52
C ILE A 34 2.54 -9.03 -16.16
N TRP A 35 3.57 -8.60 -15.45
CA TRP A 35 3.39 -7.97 -14.13
C TRP A 35 2.45 -6.76 -14.22
N GLY A 36 2.71 -5.81 -15.13
CA GLY A 36 1.90 -4.60 -15.26
C GLY A 36 0.43 -4.86 -15.63
N MET A 37 0.13 -6.00 -16.28
CA MET A 37 -1.24 -6.46 -16.46
C MET A 37 -1.79 -7.02 -15.14
N LEU A 38 -1.11 -7.98 -14.54
CA LEU A 38 -1.64 -8.74 -13.40
C LEU A 38 -1.90 -7.87 -12.18
N GLU A 39 -1.02 -6.92 -11.85
CA GLU A 39 -1.22 -6.01 -10.71
C GLU A 39 -2.48 -5.14 -10.86
N LYS A 40 -2.82 -4.76 -12.11
CA LYS A 40 -4.00 -3.94 -12.40
C LYS A 40 -5.28 -4.77 -12.43
N ILE A 41 -5.27 -5.88 -13.18
CA ILE A 41 -6.49 -6.69 -13.31
C ILE A 41 -6.89 -7.38 -12.00
N ALA A 42 -5.94 -7.72 -11.14
CA ALA A 42 -6.25 -8.34 -9.85
C ALA A 42 -7.17 -7.47 -9.00
N VAL A 43 -6.92 -6.16 -8.93
CA VAL A 43 -7.70 -5.25 -8.07
C VAL A 43 -9.05 -4.87 -8.68
N ASN A 44 -9.16 -4.68 -10.00
CA ASN A 44 -10.45 -4.39 -10.61
C ASN A 44 -11.38 -5.62 -10.62
N LEU A 45 -10.84 -6.80 -10.85
CA LEU A 45 -11.62 -8.05 -10.77
C LEU A 45 -12.09 -8.32 -9.34
N MET A 46 -11.26 -8.05 -8.33
CA MET A 46 -11.67 -8.10 -6.92
C MET A 46 -12.76 -7.07 -6.57
N ALA A 47 -12.79 -5.94 -7.27
CA ALA A 47 -13.87 -4.95 -7.16
C ALA A 47 -15.15 -5.36 -7.92
N GLY A 48 -15.13 -6.45 -8.69
CA GLY A 48 -16.26 -6.87 -9.54
C GLY A 48 -16.35 -6.12 -10.88
N VAL A 49 -15.29 -5.43 -11.30
CA VAL A 49 -15.25 -4.65 -12.55
C VAL A 49 -14.45 -5.43 -13.61
N PRO A 50 -14.98 -5.68 -14.81
CA PRO A 50 -14.26 -6.37 -15.89
C PRO A 50 -13.11 -5.53 -16.44
N ALA A 51 -12.13 -6.18 -17.05
CA ALA A 51 -10.94 -5.56 -17.59
C ALA A 51 -10.83 -5.67 -19.10
N VAL A 52 -10.43 -4.57 -19.76
CA VAL A 52 -9.93 -4.55 -21.13
C VAL A 52 -8.45 -4.18 -21.09
N VAL A 53 -7.58 -5.12 -21.45
CA VAL A 53 -6.13 -4.92 -21.41
C VAL A 53 -5.59 -4.64 -22.80
N LYS A 54 -4.92 -3.51 -22.96
CA LYS A 54 -4.18 -3.13 -24.16
C LYS A 54 -2.67 -3.11 -23.84
N PRO A 55 -1.93 -4.20 -24.07
CA PRO A 55 -0.49 -4.24 -23.90
C PRO A 55 0.23 -3.41 -24.96
N SER A 56 1.51 -3.11 -24.71
CA SER A 56 2.37 -2.57 -25.75
C SER A 56 2.52 -3.59 -26.89
N GLU A 57 2.47 -3.13 -28.13
CA GLU A 57 2.63 -3.94 -29.33
C GLU A 57 3.98 -4.68 -29.38
N TYR A 58 5.02 -4.14 -28.73
CA TYR A 58 6.36 -4.74 -28.73
C TYR A 58 6.47 -6.03 -27.91
N THR A 59 5.60 -6.22 -26.92
CA THR A 59 5.65 -7.35 -25.98
C THR A 59 4.30 -8.02 -25.78
N SER A 60 3.31 -7.70 -26.60
CA SER A 60 1.95 -8.22 -26.52
C SER A 60 1.85 -9.73 -26.61
N PHE A 61 2.79 -10.38 -27.32
CA PHE A 61 2.82 -11.84 -27.44
C PHE A 61 2.97 -12.55 -26.09
N LEU A 62 3.72 -11.97 -25.15
CA LEU A 62 3.86 -12.51 -23.79
C LEU A 62 2.55 -12.37 -23.00
N THR A 63 1.90 -11.22 -23.13
CA THR A 63 0.61 -10.95 -22.47
C THR A 63 -0.48 -11.88 -23.02
N GLU A 64 -0.49 -12.11 -24.33
CA GLU A 64 -1.47 -12.97 -25.02
C GLU A 64 -1.40 -14.40 -24.51
N VAL A 65 -0.21 -14.98 -24.38
CA VAL A 65 -0.03 -16.34 -23.85
C VAL A 65 -0.64 -16.47 -22.45
N VAL A 66 -0.35 -15.52 -21.55
CA VAL A 66 -0.88 -15.55 -20.18
C VAL A 66 -2.40 -15.36 -20.15
N VAL A 67 -2.95 -14.45 -20.96
CA VAL A 67 -4.40 -14.24 -21.03
C VAL A 67 -5.10 -15.49 -21.57
N ARG A 68 -4.53 -16.16 -22.55
CA ARG A 68 -5.05 -17.43 -23.07
C ARG A 68 -5.10 -18.49 -21.98
N ASP A 69 -4.05 -18.62 -21.17
CA ASP A 69 -4.01 -19.59 -20.06
C ASP A 69 -5.04 -19.26 -18.98
N ILE A 70 -5.22 -17.97 -18.64
CA ILE A 70 -6.25 -17.51 -17.69
C ILE A 70 -7.65 -17.88 -18.20
N ILE A 71 -7.95 -17.63 -19.48
CA ILE A 71 -9.24 -17.96 -20.09
C ILE A 71 -9.46 -19.48 -20.12
N ALA A 72 -8.43 -20.25 -20.51
CA ALA A 72 -8.51 -21.71 -20.56
C ALA A 72 -8.73 -22.35 -19.18
N SER A 73 -8.22 -21.75 -18.12
CA SER A 73 -8.38 -22.22 -16.74
C SER A 73 -9.82 -22.07 -16.21
N LYS A 74 -10.64 -21.21 -16.82
CA LYS A 74 -12.02 -20.90 -16.42
C LYS A 74 -12.17 -20.38 -14.98
N ILE A 75 -11.11 -19.79 -14.41
CA ILE A 75 -11.14 -19.19 -13.08
C ILE A 75 -11.90 -17.85 -13.05
N LEU A 76 -12.10 -17.23 -14.20
CA LEU A 76 -12.85 -15.99 -14.34
C LEU A 76 -14.17 -16.23 -15.11
N PRO A 77 -15.23 -15.47 -14.81
CA PRO A 77 -16.43 -15.44 -15.63
C PRO A 77 -16.12 -15.03 -17.08
N GLU A 78 -16.94 -15.51 -18.03
CA GLU A 78 -16.82 -15.10 -19.43
C GLU A 78 -16.98 -13.58 -19.58
N GLY A 79 -16.09 -12.94 -20.35
CA GLY A 79 -16.06 -11.49 -20.55
C GLY A 79 -15.36 -10.68 -19.45
N ALA A 80 -15.02 -11.28 -18.31
CA ALA A 80 -14.37 -10.54 -17.21
C ALA A 80 -12.96 -10.02 -17.58
N LEU A 81 -12.27 -10.71 -18.50
CA LEU A 81 -10.95 -10.28 -19.00
C LEU A 81 -10.96 -10.34 -20.53
N GLN A 82 -10.63 -9.21 -21.16
CA GLN A 82 -10.51 -9.08 -22.61
C GLN A 82 -9.15 -8.48 -22.97
N LEU A 83 -8.58 -8.95 -24.09
CA LEU A 83 -7.29 -8.50 -24.60
C LEU A 83 -7.46 -7.78 -25.94
N LEU A 84 -6.93 -6.57 -26.04
CA LEU A 84 -6.88 -5.80 -27.27
C LEU A 84 -5.42 -5.68 -27.76
N VAL A 85 -5.05 -6.45 -28.77
CA VAL A 85 -3.72 -6.41 -29.39
C VAL A 85 -3.67 -5.40 -30.52
N GLY A 86 -2.59 -4.63 -30.60
CA GLY A 86 -2.37 -3.61 -31.64
C GLY A 86 -2.32 -2.20 -31.09
N LEU A 87 -2.48 -1.21 -31.95
CA LEU A 87 -2.31 0.21 -31.58
C LEU A 87 -3.39 0.74 -30.62
N GLY A 88 -4.56 0.12 -30.54
CA GLY A 88 -5.66 0.51 -29.65
C GLY A 88 -6.19 1.94 -29.88
N ARG A 89 -5.97 2.50 -31.09
CA ARG A 89 -6.52 3.80 -31.46
C ARG A 89 -8.04 3.77 -31.37
N GLY A 90 -8.63 4.83 -30.82
CA GLY A 90 -10.08 4.95 -30.65
C GLY A 90 -10.67 4.28 -29.39
N ILE A 91 -9.90 3.50 -28.62
CA ILE A 91 -10.44 2.90 -27.39
C ILE A 91 -10.96 3.93 -26.40
N ILE A 92 -10.28 5.09 -26.31
CA ILE A 92 -10.65 6.19 -25.41
C ILE A 92 -11.96 6.88 -25.87
N ASP A 93 -12.31 6.80 -27.15
CA ASP A 93 -13.54 7.43 -27.67
C ASP A 93 -14.83 6.76 -27.12
N HIS A 94 -14.70 5.54 -26.58
CA HIS A 94 -15.81 4.71 -26.11
C HIS A 94 -15.98 4.68 -24.59
N VAL A 95 -15.08 5.30 -23.80
CA VAL A 95 -15.17 5.29 -22.34
C VAL A 95 -16.09 6.39 -21.82
N ASP A 96 -16.72 6.16 -20.67
CA ASP A 96 -17.56 7.15 -19.99
C ASP A 96 -17.28 7.20 -18.45
N SER A 97 -18.11 7.91 -17.71
CA SER A 97 -17.94 8.13 -16.27
C SER A 97 -17.99 6.88 -15.42
N ARG A 98 -18.52 5.76 -15.96
CA ARG A 98 -18.58 4.46 -15.28
C ARG A 98 -17.25 3.71 -15.37
N ASP A 99 -16.39 4.10 -16.33
CA ASP A 99 -15.13 3.42 -16.61
C ASP A 99 -13.97 3.96 -15.79
N THR A 100 -12.90 3.18 -15.76
CA THR A 100 -11.60 3.62 -15.22
C THR A 100 -10.52 3.33 -16.25
N VAL A 101 -9.74 4.33 -16.62
CA VAL A 101 -8.60 4.18 -17.53
C VAL A 101 -7.31 4.24 -16.72
N THR A 102 -6.41 3.30 -16.91
CA THR A 102 -5.05 3.34 -16.40
C THR A 102 -4.06 3.34 -17.55
N PHE A 103 -3.06 4.19 -17.47
CA PHE A 103 -2.00 4.26 -18.45
C PHE A 103 -0.62 4.22 -17.77
N THR A 104 0.24 3.33 -18.28
CA THR A 104 1.67 3.29 -17.90
C THR A 104 2.51 3.44 -19.16
N GLY A 105 3.38 4.45 -19.20
CA GLY A 105 4.22 4.70 -20.37
C GLY A 105 4.91 6.07 -20.35
N SER A 106 5.19 6.63 -21.52
CA SER A 106 5.86 7.94 -21.61
C SER A 106 4.94 9.08 -21.15
N ALA A 107 5.52 10.09 -20.50
CA ALA A 107 4.78 11.28 -20.05
C ALA A 107 4.06 11.97 -21.20
N SER A 108 4.67 12.07 -22.39
CA SER A 108 4.05 12.70 -23.57
C SER A 108 2.76 11.98 -23.99
N THR A 109 2.77 10.67 -24.08
CA THR A 109 1.56 9.88 -24.39
C THR A 109 0.54 9.97 -23.26
N GLY A 110 0.98 9.88 -22.01
CA GLY A 110 0.10 10.02 -20.85
C GLY A 110 -0.64 11.36 -20.81
N ILE A 111 0.05 12.45 -21.09
CA ILE A 111 -0.55 13.79 -21.19
C ILE A 111 -1.59 13.86 -22.31
N LEU A 112 -1.28 13.31 -23.50
CA LEU A 112 -2.23 13.27 -24.62
C LEU A 112 -3.50 12.51 -24.27
N LEU A 113 -3.37 11.33 -23.65
CA LEU A 113 -4.52 10.54 -23.24
C LEU A 113 -5.32 11.21 -22.12
N LYS A 114 -4.64 11.75 -21.11
CA LYS A 114 -5.30 12.46 -19.99
C LYS A 114 -6.03 13.73 -20.43
N ALA A 115 -5.52 14.39 -21.46
CA ALA A 115 -6.12 15.58 -22.06
C ALA A 115 -7.16 15.25 -23.15
N HIS A 116 -7.45 13.98 -23.39
CA HIS A 116 -8.41 13.57 -24.41
C HIS A 116 -9.80 14.14 -24.10
N PRO A 117 -10.52 14.72 -25.10
CA PRO A 117 -11.83 15.33 -24.88
C PRO A 117 -12.84 14.42 -24.19
N GLN A 118 -12.84 13.12 -24.53
CA GLN A 118 -13.72 12.13 -23.91
C GLN A 118 -13.43 11.93 -22.42
N ILE A 119 -12.16 11.84 -22.03
CA ILE A 119 -11.75 11.73 -20.61
C ILE A 119 -12.25 12.93 -19.81
N ILE A 120 -12.08 14.14 -20.37
CA ILE A 120 -12.45 15.38 -19.68
C ILE A 120 -13.97 15.55 -19.64
N SER A 121 -14.66 15.44 -20.79
CA SER A 121 -16.10 15.70 -20.90
C SER A 121 -16.95 14.68 -20.13
N GLN A 122 -16.51 13.43 -20.04
CA GLN A 122 -17.20 12.37 -19.32
C GLN A 122 -16.70 12.19 -17.88
N SER A 123 -15.72 13.01 -17.45
CA SER A 123 -15.12 12.88 -16.10
C SER A 123 -14.63 11.47 -15.79
N VAL A 124 -14.02 10.80 -16.79
CA VAL A 124 -13.52 9.43 -16.66
C VAL A 124 -12.41 9.39 -15.62
N SER A 125 -12.45 8.42 -14.71
CA SER A 125 -11.36 8.19 -13.76
C SER A 125 -10.10 7.78 -14.53
N PHE A 126 -9.04 8.59 -14.45
CA PHE A 126 -7.80 8.37 -15.19
C PHE A 126 -6.61 8.27 -14.24
N ASN A 127 -5.96 7.10 -14.19
CA ASN A 127 -4.75 6.87 -13.43
C ASN A 127 -3.53 6.84 -14.35
N LEU A 128 -2.50 7.61 -14.02
CA LEU A 128 -1.30 7.78 -14.83
C LEU A 128 -0.04 7.42 -14.06
N GLU A 129 0.73 6.47 -14.59
CA GLU A 129 2.14 6.26 -14.27
C GLU A 129 2.98 6.65 -15.48
N ALA A 130 3.89 7.61 -15.29
CA ALA A 130 4.69 8.18 -16.37
C ALA A 130 6.19 8.10 -16.07
N ASP A 131 6.98 8.94 -16.75
CA ASP A 131 8.44 9.03 -16.62
C ASP A 131 8.87 9.25 -15.17
N SER A 132 9.98 8.64 -14.78
CA SER A 132 10.51 8.79 -13.43
C SER A 132 12.02 8.95 -13.40
N LEU A 133 12.49 10.08 -12.86
CA LEU A 133 13.91 10.33 -12.62
C LEU A 133 14.27 9.99 -11.17
N ASN A 134 14.26 8.69 -10.87
CA ASN A 134 14.52 8.19 -9.53
C ASN A 134 15.92 8.53 -9.06
N ALA A 135 16.05 8.88 -7.77
CA ALA A 135 17.30 9.24 -7.15
C ALA A 135 17.71 8.22 -6.09
N THR A 136 19.00 7.95 -5.98
CA THR A 136 19.59 7.31 -4.81
C THR A 136 20.59 8.27 -4.15
N VAL A 137 20.57 8.33 -2.83
CA VAL A 137 21.44 9.20 -2.02
C VAL A 137 22.38 8.34 -1.19
N LEU A 138 23.67 8.57 -1.30
CA LEU A 138 24.65 8.09 -0.35
C LEU A 138 24.71 9.07 0.83
N GLY A 139 24.38 8.63 2.04
CA GLY A 139 24.43 9.48 3.23
C GLY A 139 25.86 9.91 3.59
N LEU A 140 26.00 11.04 4.27
CA LEU A 140 27.30 11.57 4.74
C LEU A 140 28.04 10.59 5.67
N HIS A 141 27.30 9.74 6.37
CA HIS A 141 27.84 8.77 7.32
C HIS A 141 28.18 7.42 6.66
N ALA A 142 27.76 7.18 5.42
CA ALA A 142 28.08 5.98 4.64
C ALA A 142 29.43 6.16 3.90
N LYS A 143 30.51 6.25 4.67
CA LYS A 143 31.86 6.55 4.18
C LYS A 143 32.45 5.41 3.34
N PRO A 144 33.39 5.68 2.41
CA PRO A 144 34.17 4.64 1.76
C PRO A 144 34.77 3.65 2.76
N GLY A 145 34.60 2.35 2.51
CA GLY A 145 35.03 1.26 3.40
C GLY A 145 34.01 0.80 4.43
N THR A 146 32.82 1.40 4.49
CA THR A 146 31.69 0.91 5.30
C THR A 146 30.81 -0.05 4.51
N ALA A 147 30.03 -0.87 5.21
CA ALA A 147 29.07 -1.80 4.60
C ALA A 147 28.03 -1.04 3.76
N GLU A 148 27.55 0.10 4.24
CA GLU A 148 26.59 0.95 3.53
C GLU A 148 27.17 1.48 2.21
N PHE A 149 28.44 1.86 2.19
CA PHE A 149 29.09 2.28 0.94
C PHE A 149 29.08 1.15 -0.11
N ASP A 150 29.46 -0.06 0.28
CA ASP A 150 29.46 -1.23 -0.59
C ASP A 150 28.05 -1.62 -1.06
N LEU A 151 27.05 -1.51 -0.18
CA LEU A 151 25.63 -1.69 -0.50
C LEU A 151 25.14 -0.67 -1.52
N PHE A 152 25.50 0.61 -1.33
CA PHE A 152 25.15 1.67 -2.26
C PHE A 152 25.68 1.39 -3.67
N ILE A 153 26.96 1.02 -3.79
CA ILE A 153 27.57 0.67 -5.08
C ILE A 153 26.85 -0.53 -5.71
N LYS A 154 26.62 -1.58 -4.92
CA LYS A 154 25.95 -2.81 -5.38
C LYS A 154 24.54 -2.55 -5.89
N GLU A 155 23.70 -1.88 -5.10
CA GLU A 155 22.30 -1.61 -5.47
C GLU A 155 22.21 -0.65 -6.66
N THR A 156 23.10 0.36 -6.72
CA THR A 156 23.16 1.29 -7.87
C THR A 156 23.47 0.55 -9.17
N VAL A 157 24.49 -0.29 -9.20
CA VAL A 157 24.86 -1.06 -10.40
C VAL A 157 23.73 -2.04 -10.79
N LYS A 158 23.12 -2.72 -9.82
CA LYS A 158 21.98 -3.58 -10.07
C LYS A 158 20.83 -2.83 -10.76
N GLU A 159 20.49 -1.63 -10.27
CA GLU A 159 19.43 -0.82 -10.86
C GLU A 159 19.75 -0.24 -12.24
N ILE A 160 21.02 -0.03 -12.55
CA ILE A 160 21.49 0.36 -13.89
C ILE A 160 21.36 -0.80 -14.88
N THR A 161 21.65 -2.04 -14.46
CA THR A 161 21.86 -3.18 -15.38
C THR A 161 20.65 -4.13 -15.47
N VAL A 162 19.86 -4.29 -14.42
CA VAL A 162 18.67 -5.17 -14.44
C VAL A 162 17.69 -4.67 -15.50
N LYS A 163 17.25 -5.60 -16.38
CA LYS A 163 16.40 -5.30 -17.54
C LYS A 163 17.02 -4.23 -18.47
N ALA A 164 18.35 -4.18 -18.54
CA ALA A 164 19.10 -3.15 -19.27
C ALA A 164 18.63 -1.72 -18.89
N GLY A 165 18.33 -1.49 -17.62
CA GLY A 165 17.86 -0.20 -17.11
C GLY A 165 16.43 0.21 -17.56
N GLN A 166 15.71 -0.64 -18.28
CA GLN A 166 14.35 -0.36 -18.77
C GLN A 166 13.31 -0.67 -17.69
N LYS A 167 13.47 -0.04 -16.54
CA LYS A 167 12.53 -0.06 -15.39
C LYS A 167 12.08 1.36 -15.08
N CYS A 168 10.80 1.53 -14.79
CA CYS A 168 10.26 2.81 -14.31
C CYS A 168 10.91 3.26 -12.99
N THR A 169 11.39 2.31 -12.18
CA THR A 169 12.04 2.52 -10.89
C THR A 169 13.58 2.54 -10.95
N ALA A 170 14.20 2.40 -12.13
CA ALA A 170 15.67 2.40 -12.24
C ALA A 170 16.29 3.71 -11.72
N ILE A 171 17.46 3.59 -11.08
CA ILE A 171 18.20 4.75 -10.58
C ILE A 171 18.77 5.53 -11.77
N ARG A 172 18.33 6.77 -11.94
CA ARG A 172 18.82 7.71 -12.97
C ARG A 172 19.79 8.72 -12.39
N ARG A 173 19.60 9.08 -11.11
CA ARG A 173 20.37 10.14 -10.45
C ARG A 173 21.00 9.58 -9.18
N ILE A 174 22.34 9.66 -9.13
CA ILE A 174 23.20 9.11 -8.08
C ILE A 174 23.78 10.31 -7.31
N ILE A 175 23.20 10.63 -6.17
CA ILE A 175 23.51 11.83 -5.37
C ILE A 175 24.47 11.44 -4.26
N VAL A 176 25.68 12.01 -4.28
CA VAL A 176 26.83 11.55 -3.50
C VAL A 176 27.50 12.73 -2.79
N PRO A 177 27.98 12.56 -1.53
CA PRO A 177 28.85 13.59 -0.92
C PRO A 177 30.03 13.94 -1.82
N GLU A 178 30.32 15.23 -1.95
CA GLU A 178 31.39 15.74 -2.83
C GLU A 178 32.72 15.02 -2.59
N ASP A 179 33.04 14.73 -1.33
CA ASP A 179 34.26 14.07 -0.91
C ASP A 179 34.36 12.58 -1.32
N TYR A 180 33.25 11.93 -1.70
CA TYR A 180 33.21 10.49 -2.04
C TYR A 180 33.01 10.21 -3.53
N ILE A 181 32.99 11.26 -4.37
CA ILE A 181 32.70 11.15 -5.81
C ILE A 181 33.70 10.21 -6.51
N ALA A 182 35.01 10.34 -6.22
CA ALA A 182 36.03 9.54 -6.86
C ALA A 182 35.92 8.05 -6.55
N GLU A 183 35.67 7.72 -5.28
CA GLU A 183 35.49 6.34 -4.81
C GLU A 183 34.20 5.72 -5.34
N VAL A 184 33.11 6.47 -5.37
CA VAL A 184 31.83 6.03 -5.93
C VAL A 184 31.95 5.79 -7.43
N GLN A 185 32.55 6.73 -8.18
CA GLN A 185 32.78 6.55 -9.60
C GLN A 185 33.63 5.30 -9.87
N LYS A 186 34.75 5.13 -9.14
CA LYS A 186 35.62 3.96 -9.25
C LYS A 186 34.85 2.65 -8.94
N GLY A 187 34.08 2.63 -7.85
CA GLY A 187 33.35 1.44 -7.42
C GLY A 187 32.26 1.02 -8.41
N ILE A 188 31.47 1.99 -8.90
CA ILE A 188 30.42 1.73 -9.90
C ILE A 188 31.07 1.28 -11.22
N SER A 189 32.09 1.99 -11.73
CA SER A 189 32.74 1.67 -12.99
C SER A 189 33.35 0.26 -12.99
N ALA A 190 34.05 -0.13 -11.92
CA ALA A 190 34.62 -1.47 -11.79
C ALA A 190 33.58 -2.60 -11.84
N ARG A 191 32.41 -2.38 -11.24
CA ARG A 191 31.33 -3.36 -11.29
C ARG A 191 30.61 -3.39 -12.64
N LEU A 192 30.45 -2.23 -13.30
CA LEU A 192 29.87 -2.16 -14.64
C LEU A 192 30.79 -2.84 -15.67
N GLU A 193 32.12 -2.66 -15.55
CA GLU A 193 33.09 -3.31 -16.42
C GLU A 193 33.05 -4.84 -16.32
N SER A 194 32.78 -5.37 -15.13
CA SER A 194 32.60 -6.82 -14.91
C SER A 194 31.22 -7.34 -15.39
N THR A 195 30.29 -6.47 -15.79
CA THR A 195 28.95 -6.84 -16.22
C THR A 195 28.95 -7.28 -17.68
N LYS A 196 28.88 -8.57 -17.94
CA LYS A 196 28.80 -9.12 -19.30
C LYS A 196 27.44 -8.81 -19.94
N ILE A 197 27.48 -8.24 -21.13
CA ILE A 197 26.32 -7.92 -21.98
C ILE A 197 26.17 -9.04 -23.01
N GLY A 198 24.97 -9.52 -23.30
CA GLY A 198 24.80 -10.53 -24.34
C GLY A 198 23.50 -11.31 -24.22
N ASP A 199 23.52 -12.54 -24.72
CA ASP A 199 22.41 -13.48 -24.64
C ASP A 199 22.22 -13.94 -23.19
N PRO A 200 21.05 -13.68 -22.56
CA PRO A 200 20.76 -14.08 -21.18
C PRO A 200 20.80 -15.58 -20.93
N SER A 201 20.73 -16.42 -21.96
CA SER A 201 20.85 -17.88 -21.85
C SER A 201 22.27 -18.34 -21.57
N ILE A 202 23.27 -17.48 -21.77
CA ILE A 202 24.68 -17.79 -21.56
C ILE A 202 25.07 -17.53 -20.11
N GLU A 203 25.73 -18.51 -19.50
CA GLU A 203 26.22 -18.39 -18.15
C GLU A 203 27.17 -17.20 -17.97
N GLY A 204 26.92 -16.40 -16.93
CA GLY A 204 27.70 -15.22 -16.61
C GLY A 204 27.24 -13.95 -17.31
N VAL A 205 26.37 -13.98 -18.32
CA VAL A 205 25.72 -12.78 -18.86
C VAL A 205 24.75 -12.22 -17.80
N ARG A 206 24.86 -10.91 -17.55
CA ARG A 206 24.07 -10.21 -16.51
C ARG A 206 23.19 -9.10 -17.06
N MET A 207 23.40 -8.66 -18.28
CA MET A 207 22.59 -7.64 -18.95
C MET A 207 22.27 -8.08 -20.38
N GLY A 208 20.99 -8.19 -20.70
CA GLY A 208 20.49 -8.48 -22.04
C GLY A 208 20.33 -7.23 -22.91
N ALA A 209 19.64 -7.39 -24.03
CA ALA A 209 19.31 -6.30 -24.93
C ALA A 209 18.18 -5.41 -24.37
N LEU A 210 18.07 -4.20 -24.92
CA LEU A 210 16.86 -3.37 -24.83
C LEU A 210 15.69 -4.04 -25.55
N ALA A 211 14.47 -3.60 -25.27
CA ALA A 211 13.27 -4.23 -25.83
C ALA A 211 13.20 -4.18 -27.37
N THR A 212 13.71 -3.11 -28.00
CA THR A 212 13.71 -2.94 -29.47
C THR A 212 14.86 -2.07 -29.94
N ARG A 213 15.15 -2.10 -31.24
CA ARG A 213 16.11 -1.15 -31.85
C ARG A 213 15.66 0.30 -31.75
N LEU A 214 14.37 0.56 -31.84
CA LEU A 214 13.83 1.91 -31.61
C LEU A 214 14.18 2.43 -30.21
N GLN A 215 14.22 1.56 -29.21
CA GLN A 215 14.65 1.95 -27.86
C GLN A 215 16.17 2.26 -27.82
N VAL A 216 16.99 1.53 -28.58
CA VAL A 216 18.43 1.87 -28.74
C VAL A 216 18.59 3.29 -29.29
N GLU A 217 17.87 3.63 -30.36
CA GLU A 217 17.93 4.96 -30.99
C GLU A 217 17.49 6.06 -30.00
N ARG A 218 16.41 5.84 -29.27
CA ARG A 218 15.91 6.79 -28.25
C ARG A 218 16.89 7.01 -27.11
N VAL A 219 17.45 5.92 -26.58
CA VAL A 219 18.44 6.02 -25.48
C VAL A 219 19.72 6.69 -25.98
N ARG A 220 20.19 6.38 -27.20
CA ARG A 220 21.34 7.04 -27.82
C ARG A 220 21.13 8.55 -27.95
N SER A 221 20.00 8.98 -28.48
CA SER A 221 19.64 10.40 -28.60
C SER A 221 19.59 11.11 -27.24
N SER A 222 19.09 10.44 -26.20
CA SER A 222 19.11 10.97 -24.83
C SER A 222 20.55 11.11 -24.30
N VAL A 223 21.41 10.10 -24.52
CA VAL A 223 22.84 10.15 -24.14
C VAL A 223 23.58 11.27 -24.87
N GLU A 224 23.37 11.44 -26.18
CA GLU A 224 23.94 12.52 -26.96
C GLU A 224 23.52 13.91 -26.44
N THR A 225 22.27 14.05 -26.02
CA THR A 225 21.79 15.29 -25.43
C THR A 225 22.43 15.54 -24.06
N LEU A 226 22.46 14.54 -23.18
CA LEU A 226 23.11 14.63 -21.88
C LEU A 226 24.62 14.93 -21.98
N SER A 227 25.28 14.40 -23.01
CA SER A 227 26.73 14.64 -23.26
C SER A 227 27.10 16.10 -23.54
N LYS A 228 26.11 16.94 -23.87
CA LYS A 228 26.34 18.38 -24.10
C LYS A 228 26.62 19.15 -22.81
N SER A 229 26.09 18.69 -21.69
CA SER A 229 26.19 19.36 -20.40
C SER A 229 26.91 18.53 -19.32
N GLN A 230 27.22 17.25 -19.60
CA GLN A 230 27.77 16.31 -18.62
C GLN A 230 28.89 15.46 -19.26
N LYS A 231 29.79 14.96 -18.41
CA LYS A 231 30.92 14.13 -18.89
C LYS A 231 30.57 12.64 -18.72
N ILE A 232 30.73 11.85 -19.79
CA ILE A 232 30.75 10.38 -19.68
C ILE A 232 32.04 9.99 -18.94
N VAL A 233 31.87 9.22 -17.86
CA VAL A 233 32.98 8.71 -17.04
C VAL A 233 33.11 7.20 -17.08
N PHE A 234 32.12 6.51 -17.65
CA PHE A 234 32.16 5.08 -17.96
C PHE A 234 31.22 4.76 -19.12
N GLY A 235 31.67 3.80 -19.96
CA GLY A 235 30.89 3.26 -21.07
C GLY A 235 31.17 3.98 -22.40
N ASP A 236 30.85 3.31 -23.49
CA ASP A 236 31.02 3.80 -24.86
C ASP A 236 29.82 3.34 -25.70
N LEU A 237 29.27 4.21 -26.55
CA LEU A 237 28.11 3.93 -27.37
C LEU A 237 28.37 2.94 -28.51
N ASP A 238 29.60 2.88 -28.97
CA ASP A 238 29.98 2.13 -30.17
C ASP A 238 30.98 1.01 -29.89
N ASN A 239 31.82 1.16 -28.87
CA ASN A 239 32.87 0.21 -28.55
C ASN A 239 32.56 -0.56 -27.24
N PHE A 240 31.79 -1.65 -27.34
CA PHE A 240 31.52 -2.59 -26.26
C PHE A 240 31.32 -4.01 -26.79
N GLU A 241 31.62 -5.00 -25.97
CA GLU A 241 31.53 -6.42 -26.32
C GLU A 241 30.12 -6.97 -26.02
N VAL A 242 29.66 -7.88 -26.89
CA VAL A 242 28.40 -8.64 -26.73
C VAL A 242 28.70 -10.13 -26.77
N HIS A 243 28.31 -10.86 -25.72
CA HIS A 243 28.59 -12.27 -25.59
C HIS A 243 27.42 -13.10 -26.15
N GLY A 244 27.73 -14.04 -27.05
CA GLY A 244 26.79 -15.05 -27.56
C GLY A 244 25.68 -14.54 -28.47
N ALA A 245 25.77 -13.29 -28.93
CA ALA A 245 24.83 -12.69 -29.86
C ALA A 245 25.54 -11.71 -30.80
N ASP A 246 24.91 -11.42 -31.95
CA ASP A 246 25.39 -10.41 -32.86
C ASP A 246 24.96 -9.01 -32.42
N LYS A 247 25.93 -8.17 -32.08
CA LYS A 247 25.74 -6.78 -31.67
C LYS A 247 24.97 -5.97 -32.72
N ASN A 248 25.19 -6.21 -34.00
CA ASN A 248 24.61 -5.43 -35.09
C ASN A 248 23.16 -5.81 -35.41
N SER A 249 22.76 -7.04 -35.12
CA SER A 249 21.39 -7.51 -35.32
C SER A 249 20.53 -7.37 -34.07
N GLY A 250 21.14 -7.33 -32.87
CA GLY A 250 20.45 -7.17 -31.60
C GLY A 250 20.18 -5.71 -31.19
N ALA A 251 19.44 -5.52 -30.13
CA ALA A 251 19.16 -4.21 -29.52
C ALA A 251 20.05 -3.96 -28.29
N PHE A 252 21.32 -4.32 -28.38
CA PHE A 252 22.25 -4.19 -27.26
C PHE A 252 22.71 -2.74 -27.07
N PHE A 253 22.98 -2.39 -25.79
CA PHE A 253 23.42 -1.06 -25.39
C PHE A 253 24.41 -1.16 -24.22
N SER A 254 25.47 -0.34 -24.26
CA SER A 254 26.45 -0.27 -23.17
C SER A 254 25.89 0.49 -21.97
N PRO A 255 26.18 0.11 -20.72
CA PRO A 255 25.95 0.98 -19.58
C PRO A 255 26.75 2.29 -19.73
N ILE A 256 26.06 3.41 -19.49
CA ILE A 256 26.68 4.75 -19.56
C ILE A 256 26.54 5.42 -18.20
N LEU A 257 27.68 5.85 -17.66
CA LEU A 257 27.73 6.62 -16.41
C LEU A 257 28.22 8.03 -16.69
N PHE A 258 27.40 9.00 -16.33
CA PHE A 258 27.74 10.41 -16.39
C PHE A 258 28.24 10.94 -15.06
N LEU A 259 29.05 12.01 -15.10
CA LEU A 259 29.33 12.89 -13.98
C LEU A 259 28.86 14.30 -14.32
N ASN A 260 27.92 14.82 -13.55
CA ASN A 260 27.50 16.21 -13.55
C ASN A 260 28.11 16.93 -12.33
N LYS A 261 29.09 17.78 -12.55
CA LYS A 261 29.80 18.50 -11.47
C LYS A 261 29.04 19.71 -10.92
N ASP A 262 28.06 20.20 -11.65
CA ASP A 262 27.25 21.36 -11.27
C ASP A 262 25.75 21.06 -11.47
N PRO A 263 25.18 20.15 -10.64
CA PRO A 263 23.82 19.64 -10.86
C PRO A 263 22.72 20.68 -10.59
N PHE A 264 23.01 21.76 -9.89
CA PHE A 264 22.04 22.83 -9.66
C PHE A 264 21.85 23.72 -10.89
N ASN A 265 22.85 23.89 -11.72
CA ASN A 265 22.80 24.71 -12.94
C ASN A 265 22.61 23.86 -14.19
N ASN A 266 23.29 22.71 -14.31
CA ASN A 266 23.18 21.78 -15.44
C ASN A 266 21.98 20.84 -15.21
N LYS A 267 20.80 21.23 -15.68
CA LYS A 267 19.51 20.59 -15.33
C LYS A 267 19.11 19.39 -16.19
N ASP A 268 19.83 19.09 -17.26
CA ASP A 268 19.46 18.03 -18.21
C ASP A 268 19.24 16.67 -17.54
N CYS A 269 20.06 16.31 -16.53
CA CYS A 269 19.88 15.08 -15.75
C CYS A 269 18.63 15.06 -14.86
N HIS A 270 17.98 16.20 -14.66
CA HIS A 270 16.70 16.33 -13.94
C HIS A 270 15.50 16.44 -14.88
N GLU A 271 15.74 16.48 -16.21
CA GLU A 271 14.69 16.67 -17.20
C GLU A 271 14.60 15.51 -18.21
N ILE A 272 15.74 14.89 -18.56
CA ILE A 272 15.82 13.86 -19.59
C ILE A 272 15.88 12.47 -18.93
N GLU A 273 14.89 11.63 -19.21
CA GLU A 273 14.95 10.22 -18.87
C GLU A 273 15.49 9.40 -20.05
N ALA A 274 16.74 8.95 -19.95
CA ALA A 274 17.28 7.93 -20.84
C ALA A 274 16.80 6.55 -20.38
N PHE A 275 15.74 6.02 -20.99
CA PHE A 275 15.10 4.77 -20.56
C PHE A 275 15.89 3.53 -20.98
N GLY A 276 17.10 3.42 -20.41
CA GLY A 276 18.13 2.41 -20.66
C GLY A 276 19.14 2.36 -19.51
N PRO A 277 20.28 1.68 -19.66
CA PRO A 277 21.30 1.54 -18.64
C PRO A 277 22.17 2.82 -18.50
N VAL A 278 21.52 3.94 -18.18
CA VAL A 278 22.13 5.28 -18.13
C VAL A 278 21.83 5.95 -16.80
N SER A 279 22.88 6.44 -16.13
CA SER A 279 22.75 7.15 -14.84
C SER A 279 23.78 8.28 -14.72
N THR A 280 23.47 9.26 -13.87
CA THR A 280 24.34 10.42 -13.63
C THR A 280 24.75 10.53 -12.16
N ILE A 281 26.04 10.57 -11.88
CA ILE A 281 26.59 10.92 -10.55
C ILE A 281 26.58 12.45 -10.42
N MET A 282 26.18 12.92 -9.24
CA MET A 282 26.15 14.35 -8.92
C MET A 282 26.55 14.61 -7.46
N PRO A 283 27.42 15.63 -7.22
CA PRO A 283 27.89 15.97 -5.89
C PRO A 283 26.86 16.75 -5.07
N TYR A 284 26.92 16.58 -3.75
CA TYR A 284 26.28 17.45 -2.77
C TYR A 284 27.21 17.75 -1.58
N LYS A 285 27.00 18.85 -0.87
CA LYS A 285 27.80 19.25 0.30
C LYS A 285 27.04 19.03 1.61
N THR A 286 25.76 19.32 1.63
CA THR A 286 24.90 19.22 2.82
C THR A 286 23.72 18.29 2.53
N LEU A 287 23.11 17.73 3.56
CA LEU A 287 21.91 16.91 3.38
C LEU A 287 20.76 17.70 2.72
N ASP A 288 20.67 18.99 2.98
CA ASP A 288 19.68 19.88 2.34
C ASP A 288 19.93 20.02 0.84
N ASP A 289 21.20 20.02 0.40
CA ASP A 289 21.52 19.96 -1.02
C ASP A 289 21.05 18.64 -1.64
N ALA A 290 21.32 17.51 -0.96
CA ALA A 290 20.88 16.19 -1.42
C ALA A 290 19.35 16.10 -1.55
N ILE A 291 18.61 16.61 -0.56
CA ILE A 291 17.15 16.73 -0.59
C ILE A 291 16.70 17.60 -1.77
N SER A 292 17.33 18.74 -1.96
CA SER A 292 17.00 19.66 -3.06
C SER A 292 17.24 19.01 -4.42
N LEU A 293 18.39 18.36 -4.62
CA LEU A 293 18.71 17.62 -5.85
C LEU A 293 17.73 16.48 -6.11
N ALA A 294 17.35 15.73 -5.08
CA ALA A 294 16.36 14.66 -5.22
C ALA A 294 15.03 15.21 -5.74
N LYS A 295 14.59 16.37 -5.24
CA LYS A 295 13.34 17.04 -5.63
C LYS A 295 13.39 17.68 -7.03
N MET A 296 14.56 18.00 -7.55
CA MET A 296 14.69 18.60 -8.89
C MET A 296 14.18 17.70 -10.02
N GLY A 297 13.98 16.41 -9.79
CA GLY A 297 13.29 15.51 -10.73
C GLY A 297 11.81 15.80 -10.91
N LYS A 298 11.25 16.75 -10.16
CA LYS A 298 9.84 17.22 -10.24
C LYS A 298 8.81 16.11 -9.99
N GLY A 299 9.17 15.13 -9.21
CA GLY A 299 8.38 13.94 -8.89
C GLY A 299 9.02 12.65 -9.41
N SER A 300 8.94 11.59 -8.63
CA SER A 300 9.40 10.26 -9.04
C SER A 300 8.62 9.15 -8.33
N LEU A 301 8.72 7.94 -8.85
CA LEU A 301 8.14 6.73 -8.27
C LEU A 301 8.87 6.36 -6.98
N VAL A 302 10.20 6.46 -6.97
CA VAL A 302 11.00 6.04 -5.83
C VAL A 302 12.25 6.89 -5.67
N SER A 303 12.64 7.09 -4.42
CA SER A 303 13.98 7.52 -4.02
C SER A 303 14.55 6.55 -2.99
N SER A 304 15.86 6.55 -2.79
CA SER A 304 16.49 5.80 -1.70
C SER A 304 17.59 6.61 -1.01
N ILE A 305 17.81 6.31 0.27
CA ILE A 305 18.98 6.76 1.01
C ILE A 305 19.66 5.55 1.64
N VAL A 306 20.98 5.49 1.51
CA VAL A 306 21.81 4.48 2.15
C VAL A 306 22.65 5.15 3.22
N THR A 307 22.36 4.87 4.49
CA THR A 307 23.05 5.49 5.63
C THR A 307 22.90 4.64 6.89
N PRO A 308 23.93 4.57 7.76
CA PRO A 308 23.80 3.98 9.11
C PRO A 308 23.20 4.95 10.15
N ASN A 309 22.91 6.21 9.78
CA ASN A 309 22.49 7.25 10.70
C ASN A 309 20.98 7.51 10.60
N ASP A 310 20.24 7.13 11.65
CA ASP A 310 18.78 7.25 11.69
C ASP A 310 18.28 8.69 11.61
N LYS A 311 19.04 9.65 12.18
CA LYS A 311 18.67 11.08 12.10
C LYS A 311 18.79 11.58 10.68
N GLU A 312 19.88 11.24 9.98
CA GLU A 312 20.08 11.58 8.57
C GLU A 312 18.97 10.97 7.68
N ALA A 313 18.65 9.69 7.92
CA ALA A 313 17.55 9.01 7.23
C ALA A 313 16.20 9.73 7.45
N ARG A 314 15.89 10.07 8.70
CA ARG A 314 14.67 10.80 9.07
C ARG A 314 14.59 12.16 8.38
N ASP A 315 15.66 12.94 8.47
CA ASP A 315 15.69 14.31 7.92
C ASP A 315 15.55 14.29 6.38
N TYR A 316 16.20 13.33 5.71
CA TYR A 316 16.02 13.11 4.28
C TYR A 316 14.57 12.74 3.93
N VAL A 317 13.97 11.77 4.64
CA VAL A 317 12.60 11.34 4.37
C VAL A 317 11.62 12.50 4.53
N ILE A 318 11.69 13.24 5.64
CA ILE A 318 10.78 14.37 5.90
C ILE A 318 10.96 15.47 4.84
N GLY A 319 12.20 15.74 4.44
CA GLY A 319 12.52 16.78 3.46
C GLY A 319 12.12 16.43 2.02
N ALA A 320 12.16 15.14 1.64
CA ALA A 320 12.00 14.71 0.25
C ALA A 320 10.66 14.03 -0.06
N ALA A 321 9.93 13.51 0.95
CA ALA A 321 8.79 12.60 0.75
C ALA A 321 7.67 13.17 -0.14
N ASN A 322 7.46 14.48 -0.14
CA ASN A 322 6.41 15.13 -0.93
C ASN A 322 6.63 15.07 -2.46
N MET A 323 7.82 14.61 -2.91
CA MET A 323 8.18 14.52 -4.33
C MET A 323 8.45 13.08 -4.79
N HIS A 324 8.20 12.09 -3.92
CA HIS A 324 8.45 10.68 -4.22
C HIS A 324 7.27 9.83 -3.78
N GLY A 325 6.88 8.85 -4.59
CA GLY A 325 5.83 7.90 -4.23
C GLY A 325 6.26 6.95 -3.12
N ARG A 326 7.56 6.59 -3.11
CA ARG A 326 8.17 5.69 -2.13
C ARG A 326 9.59 6.13 -1.81
N ILE A 327 10.01 5.97 -0.56
CA ILE A 327 11.42 6.14 -0.17
C ILE A 327 11.90 4.85 0.49
N LEU A 328 12.99 4.28 -0.05
CA LEU A 328 13.69 3.13 0.52
C LEU A 328 14.86 3.62 1.38
N ILE A 329 14.93 3.13 2.61
CA ILE A 329 16.05 3.37 3.52
C ILE A 329 16.81 2.06 3.67
N VAL A 330 18.13 2.08 3.45
CA VAL A 330 18.96 0.87 3.52
C VAL A 330 20.17 1.14 4.40
N ASN A 331 20.45 0.17 5.27
CA ASN A 331 21.67 0.07 6.06
C ASN A 331 22.09 -1.41 6.17
N GLU A 332 23.20 -1.68 6.83
CA GLU A 332 23.72 -3.04 7.01
C GLU A 332 22.68 -3.97 7.68
N ALA A 333 21.94 -3.46 8.67
CA ALA A 333 21.00 -4.25 9.45
C ALA A 333 19.83 -4.81 8.62
N CYS A 334 19.39 -4.10 7.59
CA CYS A 334 18.27 -4.53 6.73
C CYS A 334 18.70 -5.03 5.34
N ALA A 335 19.99 -5.01 5.01
CA ALA A 335 20.48 -5.26 3.66
C ALA A 335 20.09 -6.62 3.07
N LYS A 336 20.03 -7.67 3.91
CA LYS A 336 19.68 -9.04 3.49
C LYS A 336 18.18 -9.22 3.23
N GLU A 337 17.34 -8.45 3.92
CA GLU A 337 15.87 -8.53 3.86
C GLU A 337 15.25 -7.46 2.95
N SER A 338 16.06 -6.49 2.53
CA SER A 338 15.59 -5.40 1.67
C SER A 338 15.10 -5.92 0.32
N THR A 339 13.90 -5.47 -0.08
CA THR A 339 13.35 -5.75 -1.42
C THR A 339 14.12 -5.04 -2.54
N GLY A 340 14.94 -4.04 -2.19
CA GLY A 340 15.71 -3.22 -3.12
C GLY A 340 14.96 -2.00 -3.64
N HIS A 341 15.71 -1.09 -4.26
CA HIS A 341 15.20 0.20 -4.75
C HIS A 341 14.03 0.04 -5.74
N GLY A 342 14.16 -0.88 -6.67
CA GLY A 342 13.25 -1.06 -7.79
C GLY A 342 12.03 -1.96 -7.55
N SER A 343 11.76 -2.40 -6.32
CA SER A 343 10.71 -3.39 -6.03
C SER A 343 9.56 -2.79 -5.22
N PRO A 344 8.45 -2.38 -5.85
CA PRO A 344 7.25 -1.99 -5.13
C PRO A 344 6.59 -3.22 -4.49
N MET A 345 6.01 -3.02 -3.30
CA MET A 345 5.27 -4.06 -2.59
C MET A 345 3.76 -3.83 -2.72
N PRO A 346 2.93 -4.87 -2.87
CA PRO A 346 1.49 -4.70 -3.14
C PRO A 346 0.70 -3.90 -2.09
N LEU A 347 1.17 -3.88 -0.84
CA LEU A 347 0.51 -3.13 0.25
C LEU A 347 1.03 -1.69 0.40
N LEU A 348 2.05 -1.32 -0.36
CA LEU A 348 2.64 0.01 -0.37
C LEU A 348 2.31 0.74 -1.67
N THR A 349 2.41 2.06 -1.65
CA THR A 349 2.18 2.88 -2.84
C THR A 349 3.20 2.57 -3.93
N HIS A 350 2.71 2.29 -5.14
CA HIS A 350 3.46 2.36 -6.39
C HIS A 350 2.83 3.45 -7.26
N GLY A 351 3.58 4.48 -7.55
CA GLY A 351 3.13 5.71 -8.19
C GLY A 351 4.01 6.86 -7.71
N GLY A 352 3.71 8.07 -8.13
CA GLY A 352 4.47 9.23 -7.68
C GLY A 352 3.87 10.54 -8.13
N PRO A 353 4.19 11.64 -7.43
CA PRO A 353 3.67 12.96 -7.74
C PRO A 353 4.30 13.54 -9.01
N GLY A 354 3.72 14.62 -9.49
CA GLY A 354 4.27 15.46 -10.54
C GLY A 354 4.58 14.71 -11.84
N ARG A 355 5.86 14.70 -12.23
CA ARG A 355 6.35 14.04 -13.44
C ARG A 355 5.99 12.56 -13.52
N ALA A 356 5.95 11.86 -12.39
CA ALA A 356 5.58 10.45 -12.34
C ALA A 356 4.09 10.18 -12.64
N GLY A 357 3.31 11.22 -12.92
CA GLY A 357 1.92 11.12 -13.40
C GLY A 357 0.87 11.51 -12.38
N GLY A 358 1.18 11.51 -11.09
CA GLY A 358 0.25 11.81 -10.00
C GLY A 358 -0.76 10.70 -9.72
N GLY A 359 -0.61 9.54 -10.38
CA GLY A 359 -1.42 8.36 -10.16
C GLY A 359 -0.87 7.47 -9.05
N GLU A 360 -1.63 6.46 -8.72
CA GLU A 360 -1.27 5.43 -7.77
C GLU A 360 -1.61 4.09 -8.38
N GLU A 361 -0.59 3.34 -8.80
CA GLU A 361 -0.73 1.94 -9.21
C GLU A 361 -0.41 1.04 -8.03
N MET A 362 -1.25 0.06 -7.78
CA MET A 362 -1.06 -0.76 -6.62
C MET A 362 -1.92 -1.99 -6.60
N GLY A 363 -1.46 -2.96 -5.82
CA GLY A 363 -2.28 -4.05 -5.33
C GLY A 363 -2.96 -3.72 -4.00
N GLY A 364 -3.52 -4.72 -3.38
CA GLY A 364 -4.15 -4.63 -2.07
C GLY A 364 -5.42 -3.80 -2.03
N LYS A 365 -5.87 -3.48 -0.83
CA LYS A 365 -7.16 -2.81 -0.59
C LYS A 365 -7.26 -1.44 -1.26
N ARG A 366 -6.17 -0.69 -1.31
CA ARG A 366 -6.16 0.65 -1.93
C ARG A 366 -6.43 0.59 -3.43
N GLY A 367 -5.83 -0.38 -4.11
CA GLY A 367 -6.07 -0.60 -5.54
C GLY A 367 -7.53 -0.90 -5.86
N VAL A 368 -8.19 -1.73 -5.05
CA VAL A 368 -9.61 -2.05 -5.19
C VAL A 368 -10.48 -0.79 -5.14
N LEU A 369 -10.16 0.16 -4.24
CA LEU A 369 -10.94 1.39 -4.08
C LEU A 369 -11.04 2.28 -5.35
N HIS A 370 -10.08 2.19 -6.26
CA HIS A 370 -10.13 2.93 -7.54
C HIS A 370 -11.28 2.50 -8.45
N TYR A 371 -11.75 1.26 -8.27
CA TYR A 371 -12.80 0.65 -9.09
C TYR A 371 -14.16 0.63 -8.39
N LEU A 372 -14.25 1.26 -7.20
CA LEU A 372 -15.49 1.42 -6.45
C LEU A 372 -15.98 2.86 -6.49
N GLN A 373 -17.29 3.03 -6.60
CA GLN A 373 -17.94 4.32 -6.39
C GLN A 373 -18.20 4.51 -4.91
N ARG A 374 -17.66 5.57 -4.33
CA ARG A 374 -17.92 5.98 -2.96
C ARG A 374 -19.13 6.89 -2.89
N THR A 375 -20.17 6.47 -2.16
CA THR A 375 -21.41 7.24 -2.02
C THR A 375 -21.70 7.50 -0.54
N ALA A 376 -21.98 8.76 -0.20
CA ALA A 376 -22.45 9.13 1.12
C ALA A 376 -23.95 8.84 1.21
N ILE A 377 -24.35 8.10 2.24
CA ILE A 377 -25.76 7.87 2.60
C ILE A 377 -26.05 8.53 3.94
N GLN A 378 -27.26 9.06 4.10
CA GLN A 378 -27.68 9.76 5.30
C GLN A 378 -29.07 9.27 5.71
N GLY A 379 -29.27 9.03 7.02
CA GLY A 379 -30.55 8.55 7.49
C GLY A 379 -30.56 8.19 8.96
N HIS A 380 -31.66 7.55 9.38
CA HIS A 380 -31.79 7.02 10.71
C HIS A 380 -30.82 5.84 10.92
N PRO A 381 -30.17 5.73 12.09
CA PRO A 381 -29.20 4.65 12.38
C PRO A 381 -29.72 3.24 12.08
N THR A 382 -30.98 2.94 12.36
CA THR A 382 -31.58 1.61 12.07
C THR A 382 -31.58 1.32 10.55
N THR A 383 -31.98 2.31 9.74
CA THR A 383 -31.97 2.16 8.27
C THR A 383 -30.56 2.02 7.71
N ILE A 384 -29.63 2.84 8.22
CA ILE A 384 -28.22 2.74 7.81
C ILE A 384 -27.63 1.40 8.23
N SER A 385 -27.95 0.88 9.42
CA SER A 385 -27.52 -0.46 9.85
C SER A 385 -28.03 -1.56 8.90
N ALA A 386 -29.28 -1.47 8.46
CA ALA A 386 -29.86 -2.44 7.52
C ALA A 386 -29.20 -2.38 6.13
N ILE A 387 -28.83 -1.18 5.65
CA ILE A 387 -28.15 -1.00 4.35
C ILE A 387 -26.71 -1.50 4.38
N THR A 388 -26.01 -1.23 5.49
CA THR A 388 -24.56 -1.52 5.60
C THR A 388 -24.27 -2.89 6.20
N GLU A 389 -25.29 -3.59 6.70
CA GLU A 389 -25.16 -4.82 7.49
C GLU A 389 -24.21 -4.67 8.69
N GLN A 390 -24.10 -3.45 9.20
CA GLN A 390 -23.28 -3.09 10.37
C GLN A 390 -24.11 -2.26 11.34
N PHE A 391 -24.18 -2.67 12.59
CA PHE A 391 -24.88 -1.93 13.63
C PHE A 391 -24.28 -0.54 13.83
N GLN A 392 -25.12 0.46 13.77
CA GLN A 392 -24.77 1.86 14.03
C GLN A 392 -25.34 2.29 15.39
N VAL A 393 -24.53 3.01 16.17
CA VAL A 393 -24.97 3.53 17.47
C VAL A 393 -26.21 4.40 17.28
N GLY A 394 -27.24 4.15 18.11
CA GLY A 394 -28.56 4.78 17.97
C GLY A 394 -29.57 4.00 17.12
N ALA A 395 -29.16 2.88 16.52
CA ALA A 395 -30.09 1.97 15.86
C ALA A 395 -30.96 1.20 16.89
N ALA A 396 -32.09 0.67 16.42
CA ALA A 396 -32.94 -0.21 17.22
C ALA A 396 -32.14 -1.45 17.67
N MET A 397 -32.37 -1.86 18.93
CA MET A 397 -31.75 -3.02 19.57
C MET A 397 -32.82 -3.99 20.03
N PRO A 398 -33.46 -4.76 19.12
CA PRO A 398 -34.46 -5.74 19.52
C PRO A 398 -33.84 -6.82 20.40
N GLU A 399 -34.59 -7.28 21.40
CA GLU A 399 -34.12 -8.34 22.29
C GLU A 399 -33.96 -9.67 21.54
N ALA A 400 -32.79 -10.29 21.72
CA ALA A 400 -32.47 -11.56 21.09
C ALA A 400 -33.22 -12.74 21.77
N ASN A 401 -33.94 -13.50 20.97
CA ASN A 401 -34.61 -14.75 21.44
C ASN A 401 -34.53 -15.81 20.33
N PRO A 402 -33.87 -16.98 20.56
CA PRO A 402 -33.08 -17.33 21.75
C PRO A 402 -31.80 -16.46 21.88
N HIS A 403 -31.08 -16.64 22.98
CA HIS A 403 -29.81 -15.97 23.23
C HIS A 403 -28.85 -16.11 22.02
N VAL A 404 -28.11 -15.05 21.65
CA VAL A 404 -27.22 -15.02 20.46
C VAL A 404 -26.21 -16.17 20.42
N PHE A 405 -25.76 -16.68 21.57
CA PHE A 405 -24.84 -17.83 21.62
C PHE A 405 -25.51 -19.18 21.34
N ARG A 406 -26.84 -19.20 21.12
CA ARG A 406 -27.63 -20.37 20.72
C ARG A 406 -27.91 -20.43 19.23
N LYS A 407 -27.59 -19.37 18.50
CA LYS A 407 -27.83 -19.19 17.08
C LYS A 407 -26.59 -19.53 16.26
N HIS A 408 -26.79 -20.21 15.13
CA HIS A 408 -25.78 -20.37 14.13
C HIS A 408 -25.54 -19.04 13.41
N PHE A 409 -24.43 -18.96 12.65
CA PHE A 409 -24.00 -17.73 11.99
C PHE A 409 -25.11 -17.11 11.13
N GLU A 410 -25.85 -17.92 10.37
CA GLU A 410 -26.92 -17.48 9.47
C GLU A 410 -28.11 -16.91 10.24
N GLU A 411 -28.41 -17.45 11.42
CA GLU A 411 -29.58 -17.08 12.25
C GLU A 411 -29.40 -15.77 13.03
N LEU A 412 -28.14 -15.28 13.11
CA LEU A 412 -27.83 -14.03 13.80
C LEU A 412 -28.25 -12.81 12.97
N ILE A 413 -28.92 -11.86 13.60
CA ILE A 413 -29.41 -10.61 12.97
C ILE A 413 -28.64 -9.43 13.55
N VAL A 414 -28.09 -8.57 12.66
CA VAL A 414 -27.40 -7.34 13.08
C VAL A 414 -28.36 -6.43 13.86
N GLY A 415 -27.94 -5.97 15.03
CA GLY A 415 -28.72 -5.15 15.94
C GLY A 415 -29.43 -5.92 17.03
N GLU A 416 -29.68 -7.24 16.88
CA GLU A 416 -30.28 -8.01 17.99
C GLU A 416 -29.36 -8.01 19.21
N THR A 417 -29.96 -7.88 20.40
CA THR A 417 -29.25 -7.54 21.62
C THR A 417 -29.68 -8.42 22.78
N VAL A 418 -28.72 -8.93 23.53
CA VAL A 418 -28.94 -9.54 24.83
C VAL A 418 -28.81 -8.47 25.90
N TYR A 419 -29.85 -8.31 26.71
CA TYR A 419 -29.85 -7.47 27.90
C TYR A 419 -29.59 -8.38 29.11
N THR A 420 -28.45 -8.14 29.79
CA THR A 420 -28.00 -9.03 30.87
C THR A 420 -28.66 -8.68 32.20
N GLN A 421 -28.56 -9.63 33.16
CA GLN A 421 -28.71 -9.30 34.56
C GLN A 421 -27.68 -8.26 34.98
N LYS A 422 -27.95 -7.54 36.08
CA LYS A 422 -27.06 -6.49 36.60
C LYS A 422 -26.21 -7.03 37.75
N HIS A 423 -25.07 -6.37 37.97
CA HIS A 423 -24.14 -6.66 39.05
C HIS A 423 -23.72 -5.37 39.76
N THR A 424 -23.90 -5.33 41.08
CA THR A 424 -23.38 -4.22 41.89
C THR A 424 -21.91 -4.47 42.22
N VAL A 425 -21.05 -3.56 41.79
CA VAL A 425 -19.62 -3.63 42.03
C VAL A 425 -19.33 -3.37 43.51
N THR A 426 -18.58 -4.26 44.13
CA THR A 426 -18.24 -4.19 45.54
C THR A 426 -16.76 -3.90 45.77
N GLU A 427 -16.40 -3.44 46.97
CA GLU A 427 -14.99 -3.34 47.39
C GLU A 427 -14.25 -4.68 47.26
N ALA A 428 -14.96 -5.79 47.60
CA ALA A 428 -14.37 -7.13 47.48
C ALA A 428 -14.05 -7.51 46.03
N ASP A 429 -14.86 -7.07 45.06
CA ASP A 429 -14.56 -7.30 43.64
C ASP A 429 -13.23 -6.64 43.21
N ILE A 430 -13.02 -5.41 43.65
CA ILE A 430 -11.81 -4.64 43.34
C ILE A 430 -10.57 -5.31 43.95
N VAL A 431 -10.63 -5.67 45.26
CA VAL A 431 -9.51 -6.31 45.95
C VAL A 431 -9.22 -7.70 45.36
N ASN A 432 -10.26 -8.52 45.09
CA ASN A 432 -10.08 -9.82 44.49
C ASN A 432 -9.47 -9.74 43.09
N PHE A 433 -9.91 -8.76 42.29
CA PHE A 433 -9.32 -8.57 40.97
C PHE A 433 -7.87 -8.09 41.01
N ALA A 434 -7.54 -7.19 41.93
CA ALA A 434 -6.16 -6.79 42.17
C ALA A 434 -5.27 -7.99 42.55
N ASN A 435 -5.75 -8.88 43.41
CA ASN A 435 -5.02 -10.09 43.79
C ASN A 435 -4.79 -11.07 42.63
N VAL A 436 -5.79 -11.23 41.75
CA VAL A 436 -5.70 -12.13 40.58
C VAL A 436 -4.84 -11.53 39.49
N SER A 437 -4.96 -10.22 39.22
CA SER A 437 -4.28 -9.53 38.12
C SER A 437 -2.88 -9.06 38.48
N GLY A 438 -2.61 -8.81 39.76
CA GLY A 438 -1.41 -8.15 40.24
C GLY A 438 -1.45 -6.60 40.07
N ASP A 439 -2.56 -6.05 39.59
CA ASP A 439 -2.73 -4.61 39.39
C ASP A 439 -3.14 -3.93 40.69
N ASN A 440 -2.12 -3.51 41.45
CA ASN A 440 -2.27 -2.79 42.71
C ASN A 440 -2.08 -1.28 42.53
N PHE A 441 -2.46 -0.71 41.36
CA PHE A 441 -2.37 0.72 41.13
C PHE A 441 -3.12 1.49 42.23
N TYR A 442 -2.54 2.56 42.74
CA TYR A 442 -3.02 3.27 43.92
C TYR A 442 -4.51 3.65 43.83
N ALA A 443 -4.97 4.09 42.67
CA ALA A 443 -6.36 4.53 42.50
C ALA A 443 -7.39 3.38 42.72
N HIS A 444 -6.96 2.14 42.68
CA HIS A 444 -7.79 0.97 42.99
C HIS A 444 -7.70 0.55 44.46
N MET A 445 -6.52 0.77 45.09
CA MET A 445 -6.19 0.13 46.35
C MET A 445 -6.07 1.10 47.54
N ASP A 446 -5.72 2.39 47.31
CA ASP A 446 -5.43 3.36 48.38
C ASP A 446 -6.36 4.58 48.29
N ALA A 447 -7.35 4.64 49.21
CA ALA A 447 -8.29 5.73 49.27
C ALA A 447 -7.63 7.06 49.75
N THR A 448 -6.45 7.00 50.38
CA THR A 448 -5.77 8.18 50.90
C THR A 448 -4.88 8.89 49.88
N SER A 449 -4.58 8.20 48.77
CA SER A 449 -3.73 8.71 47.68
C SER A 449 -4.52 9.35 46.52
N LEU A 450 -5.79 9.64 46.69
CA LEU A 450 -6.66 10.17 45.61
C LEU A 450 -6.67 11.70 45.54
N GLU A 451 -6.12 12.41 46.50
CA GLU A 451 -6.06 13.88 46.50
C GLU A 451 -5.31 14.38 45.27
N GLY A 452 -5.89 15.33 44.55
CA GLY A 452 -5.31 15.87 43.29
C GLY A 452 -5.50 15.00 42.07
N THR A 453 -6.24 13.87 42.16
CA THR A 453 -6.59 13.02 41.01
C THR A 453 -7.98 13.37 40.49
N ILE A 454 -8.38 12.68 39.39
CA ILE A 454 -9.73 12.78 38.81
C ILE A 454 -10.76 11.88 39.50
N PHE A 455 -10.37 11.10 40.51
CA PHE A 455 -11.20 10.09 41.15
C PHE A 455 -11.68 10.58 42.51
N GLU A 456 -12.98 10.40 42.79
CA GLU A 456 -13.60 10.79 44.06
C GLU A 456 -13.42 9.72 45.14
N GLN A 457 -13.30 8.47 44.73
CA GLN A 457 -13.07 7.31 45.60
C GLN A 457 -12.34 6.22 44.80
N ARG A 458 -11.95 5.12 45.45
CA ARG A 458 -11.29 4.00 44.73
C ARG A 458 -12.13 3.55 43.56
N VAL A 459 -11.51 3.47 42.37
CA VAL A 459 -12.19 3.13 41.12
C VAL A 459 -11.97 1.64 40.77
N ALA A 460 -12.98 0.99 40.23
CA ALA A 460 -12.84 -0.36 39.71
C ALA A 460 -11.88 -0.41 38.52
N HIS A 461 -11.07 -1.47 38.45
CA HIS A 461 -10.18 -1.71 37.30
C HIS A 461 -11.00 -1.79 36.00
N GLY A 462 -10.56 -1.14 34.96
CA GLY A 462 -11.23 -1.23 33.66
C GLY A 462 -11.29 -2.67 33.14
N TYR A 463 -10.22 -3.44 33.30
CA TYR A 463 -10.19 -4.86 32.92
C TYR A 463 -11.13 -5.74 33.79
N PHE A 464 -11.36 -5.39 35.05
CA PHE A 464 -12.40 -6.02 35.85
C PHE A 464 -13.78 -5.82 35.23
N ILE A 465 -14.11 -4.58 34.83
CA ILE A 465 -15.39 -4.26 34.21
C ILE A 465 -15.61 -5.08 32.94
N LEU A 466 -14.60 -5.21 32.05
CA LEU A 466 -14.72 -6.04 30.85
C LEU A 466 -14.82 -7.53 31.17
N SER A 467 -14.05 -8.02 32.16
CA SER A 467 -14.10 -9.42 32.57
C SER A 467 -15.44 -9.76 33.19
N LYS A 468 -15.98 -8.85 34.00
CA LYS A 468 -17.33 -9.01 34.61
C LYS A 468 -18.43 -8.96 33.54
N ALA A 469 -18.31 -8.06 32.57
CA ALA A 469 -19.21 -7.99 31.42
C ALA A 469 -19.26 -9.32 30.68
N ALA A 470 -18.08 -9.95 30.41
CA ALA A 470 -18.03 -11.26 29.79
C ALA A 470 -18.79 -12.33 30.59
N GLY A 471 -18.66 -12.33 31.91
CA GLY A 471 -19.43 -13.23 32.78
C GLY A 471 -20.94 -12.98 32.77
N LEU A 472 -21.34 -11.74 32.50
CA LEU A 472 -22.77 -11.38 32.44
C LEU A 472 -23.42 -11.78 31.09
N PHE A 473 -22.74 -11.58 29.96
CA PHE A 473 -23.37 -11.85 28.65
C PHE A 473 -23.15 -13.28 28.14
N VAL A 474 -22.28 -14.08 28.71
CA VAL A 474 -22.03 -15.43 28.21
C VAL A 474 -23.21 -16.38 28.57
N ASP A 475 -23.62 -17.19 27.58
CA ASP A 475 -24.44 -18.38 27.87
C ASP A 475 -23.48 -19.57 28.09
N PRO A 476 -23.46 -20.17 29.30
CA PRO A 476 -22.48 -21.20 29.65
C PRO A 476 -22.72 -22.56 29.00
N LYS A 477 -23.89 -22.77 28.37
CA LYS A 477 -24.18 -24.05 27.74
C LYS A 477 -23.50 -24.15 26.37
N LYS A 478 -23.10 -25.36 25.99
CA LYS A 478 -22.52 -25.66 24.66
C LYS A 478 -23.50 -25.27 23.56
N GLY A 479 -23.01 -24.47 22.58
CA GLY A 479 -23.77 -23.97 21.45
C GLY A 479 -22.92 -23.82 20.19
N PRO A 480 -23.39 -23.11 19.18
CA PRO A 480 -22.65 -22.86 17.92
C PRO A 480 -21.41 -22.01 18.09
N VAL A 481 -21.27 -21.24 19.16
CA VAL A 481 -20.08 -20.45 19.45
C VAL A 481 -18.88 -21.37 19.70
N LEU A 482 -17.80 -21.14 18.93
CA LEU A 482 -16.56 -21.91 19.00
C LEU A 482 -15.58 -21.31 19.99
N LEU A 483 -15.31 -20.02 19.85
CA LEU A 483 -14.42 -19.27 20.74
C LEU A 483 -14.54 -17.76 20.52
N ASN A 484 -14.17 -17.00 21.55
CA ASN A 484 -13.86 -15.57 21.46
C ASN A 484 -12.35 -15.43 21.31
N TYR A 485 -11.87 -14.84 20.22
CA TYR A 485 -10.44 -14.81 19.89
C TYR A 485 -9.84 -13.41 19.79
N GLY A 486 -10.66 -12.37 19.97
CA GLY A 486 -10.13 -11.02 19.86
C GLY A 486 -11.04 -9.96 20.45
N ILE A 487 -10.43 -8.84 20.77
CA ILE A 487 -11.09 -7.60 21.20
C ILE A 487 -10.59 -6.46 20.31
N GLU A 488 -11.53 -5.71 19.75
CA GLU A 488 -11.27 -4.45 19.05
C GLU A 488 -11.86 -3.30 19.87
N GLU A 489 -11.21 -2.16 19.90
CA GLU A 489 -11.75 -0.90 20.43
C GLU A 489 -12.28 -0.95 21.87
N ALA A 490 -11.49 -1.44 22.82
CA ALA A 490 -11.86 -1.33 24.22
C ALA A 490 -11.64 0.09 24.75
N ARG A 491 -12.69 0.69 25.35
CA ARG A 491 -12.65 2.02 25.98
C ARG A 491 -13.42 2.04 27.28
N PHE A 492 -12.89 2.76 28.28
CA PHE A 492 -13.54 3.07 29.54
C PHE A 492 -13.97 4.53 29.48
N THR A 493 -15.26 4.79 29.50
CA THR A 493 -15.85 6.10 29.23
C THR A 493 -16.20 6.87 30.51
N LYS A 494 -16.38 6.16 31.64
CA LYS A 494 -16.77 6.72 32.92
C LYS A 494 -16.17 5.85 34.04
N PRO A 495 -15.64 6.41 35.13
CA PRO A 495 -15.17 5.63 36.28
C PRO A 495 -16.34 4.89 36.91
N VAL A 496 -16.09 3.66 37.35
CA VAL A 496 -17.05 2.82 38.09
C VAL A 496 -16.57 2.67 39.52
N TYR A 497 -17.37 3.10 40.46
CA TYR A 497 -17.03 3.10 41.88
C TYR A 497 -17.72 1.93 42.61
N PRO A 498 -17.24 1.48 43.79
CA PRO A 498 -17.97 0.58 44.66
C PRO A 498 -19.40 1.07 44.93
N GLY A 499 -20.38 0.21 44.82
CA GLY A 499 -21.81 0.53 44.94
C GLY A 499 -22.50 0.80 43.60
N ALA A 500 -21.78 1.12 42.53
CA ALA A 500 -22.37 1.26 41.20
C ALA A 500 -22.85 -0.09 40.66
N THR A 501 -23.98 -0.10 39.98
CA THR A 501 -24.59 -1.31 39.44
C THR A 501 -24.52 -1.34 37.93
N ILE A 502 -23.75 -2.27 37.36
CA ILE A 502 -23.53 -2.40 35.94
C ILE A 502 -24.36 -3.49 35.28
N GLY A 503 -24.77 -3.28 34.05
CA GLY A 503 -25.38 -4.26 33.15
C GLY A 503 -24.71 -4.20 31.77
N VAL A 504 -25.07 -5.12 30.87
CA VAL A 504 -24.51 -5.18 29.52
C VAL A 504 -25.61 -5.23 28.48
N ARG A 505 -25.50 -4.40 27.46
CA ARG A 505 -26.16 -4.54 26.16
C ARG A 505 -25.18 -5.22 25.22
N PHE A 506 -25.45 -6.46 24.87
CA PHE A 506 -24.58 -7.30 24.05
C PHE A 506 -25.21 -7.46 22.66
N THR A 507 -24.76 -6.68 21.70
CA THR A 507 -25.41 -6.49 20.39
C THR A 507 -24.61 -7.08 19.25
N VAL A 508 -25.26 -7.80 18.33
CA VAL A 508 -24.66 -8.25 17.07
C VAL A 508 -24.31 -7.02 16.23
N LYS A 509 -23.02 -6.74 16.09
CA LYS A 509 -22.49 -5.53 15.40
C LYS A 509 -22.28 -5.76 13.92
N GLU A 510 -21.65 -6.88 13.55
CA GLU A 510 -21.26 -7.20 12.17
C GLU A 510 -21.08 -8.70 12.01
N LYS A 511 -21.40 -9.22 10.83
CA LYS A 511 -21.18 -10.63 10.46
C LYS A 511 -20.20 -10.69 9.30
N ILE A 512 -19.13 -11.50 9.44
CA ILE A 512 -18.12 -11.70 8.41
C ILE A 512 -18.08 -13.17 8.05
N ASP A 513 -18.51 -13.47 6.82
CA ASP A 513 -18.46 -14.84 6.31
C ASP A 513 -17.00 -15.30 6.14
N GLN A 514 -16.76 -16.58 6.40
CA GLN A 514 -15.45 -17.19 6.20
C GLN A 514 -15.57 -18.42 5.30
N GLU A 515 -14.70 -18.49 4.30
CA GLU A 515 -14.52 -19.68 3.50
C GLU A 515 -13.76 -20.75 4.29
N LYS A 516 -14.05 -22.02 4.02
CA LYS A 516 -13.27 -23.13 4.55
C LYS A 516 -11.83 -23.06 4.05
N ARG A 517 -10.86 -23.32 4.94
CA ARG A 517 -9.43 -23.39 4.58
C ARG A 517 -9.02 -24.77 4.04
N SER A 518 -9.79 -25.80 4.38
CA SER A 518 -9.63 -27.18 3.92
C SER A 518 -10.97 -27.90 3.98
N GLU A 519 -11.06 -29.11 3.38
CA GLU A 519 -12.27 -29.92 3.45
C GLU A 519 -12.69 -30.28 4.88
N ASP A 520 -11.72 -30.49 5.75
CA ASP A 520 -11.94 -30.86 7.18
C ASP A 520 -12.23 -29.64 8.08
N ASP A 521 -12.18 -28.40 7.55
CA ASP A 521 -12.42 -27.21 8.35
C ASP A 521 -13.91 -27.09 8.74
N ILE A 522 -14.17 -26.72 10.00
CA ILE A 522 -15.53 -26.46 10.49
C ILE A 522 -16.08 -25.22 9.79
N PRO A 523 -17.25 -25.32 9.08
CA PRO A 523 -17.88 -24.14 8.52
C PRO A 523 -18.18 -23.12 9.61
N LYS A 524 -17.68 -21.89 9.45
CA LYS A 524 -17.79 -20.84 10.47
C LYS A 524 -17.79 -19.45 9.85
N GLY A 525 -18.25 -18.49 10.61
CA GLY A 525 -18.07 -17.07 10.35
C GLY A 525 -17.57 -16.35 11.60
N ILE A 526 -17.12 -15.13 11.41
CA ILE A 526 -16.77 -14.23 12.52
C ILE A 526 -17.96 -13.32 12.77
N VAL A 527 -18.38 -13.23 14.01
CA VAL A 527 -19.39 -12.28 14.46
C VAL A 527 -18.72 -11.28 15.40
N LYS A 528 -18.85 -10.01 15.08
CA LYS A 528 -18.44 -8.93 15.97
C LYS A 528 -19.63 -8.57 16.84
N PHE A 529 -19.42 -8.56 18.15
CA PHE A 529 -20.41 -8.12 19.11
C PHE A 529 -19.97 -6.83 19.78
N LEU A 530 -20.86 -5.86 19.84
CA LEU A 530 -20.68 -4.68 20.68
C LEU A 530 -21.02 -5.03 22.13
N VAL A 531 -20.07 -4.86 23.02
CA VAL A 531 -20.23 -4.94 24.48
C VAL A 531 -20.38 -3.52 24.98
N ASP A 532 -21.57 -3.12 25.33
CA ASP A 532 -21.87 -1.83 25.92
C ASP A 532 -22.22 -2.04 27.39
N VAL A 533 -21.28 -1.74 28.27
CA VAL A 533 -21.46 -1.82 29.71
C VAL A 533 -22.03 -0.50 30.20
N PHE A 534 -23.18 -0.54 30.84
CA PHE A 534 -23.90 0.64 31.36
C PHE A 534 -24.13 0.56 32.87
N ASP A 535 -24.19 1.72 33.51
CA ASP A 535 -24.48 1.85 34.95
C ASP A 535 -25.98 1.92 35.25
N GLU A 536 -26.33 2.14 36.51
CA GLU A 536 -27.72 2.26 36.97
C GLU A 536 -28.49 3.43 36.34
N THR A 537 -27.77 4.47 35.86
CA THR A 537 -28.39 5.63 35.17
C THR A 537 -28.63 5.35 33.69
N GLY A 538 -28.08 4.26 33.15
CA GLY A 538 -28.11 3.90 31.75
C GLY A 538 -26.95 4.45 30.94
N ASP A 539 -26.02 5.19 31.57
CA ASP A 539 -24.84 5.73 30.94
C ASP A 539 -23.82 4.61 30.64
N THR A 540 -23.19 4.69 29.47
CA THR A 540 -22.13 3.76 29.10
C THR A 540 -20.86 4.03 29.91
N VAL A 541 -20.38 3.02 30.62
CA VAL A 541 -19.14 3.06 31.43
C VAL A 541 -17.95 2.38 30.74
N ALA A 542 -18.25 1.39 29.88
CA ALA A 542 -17.23 0.76 29.03
C ALA A 542 -17.83 0.29 27.71
N LEU A 543 -17.06 0.39 26.66
CA LEU A 543 -17.37 -0.13 25.32
C LEU A 543 -16.24 -1.03 24.83
N ALA A 544 -16.61 -2.17 24.23
CA ALA A 544 -15.66 -3.00 23.51
C ALA A 544 -16.36 -3.69 22.32
N THR A 545 -15.58 -4.07 21.31
CA THR A 545 -16.05 -4.97 20.26
C THR A 545 -15.30 -6.28 20.40
N ILE A 546 -16.00 -7.39 20.64
CA ILE A 546 -15.40 -8.72 20.68
C ILE A 546 -15.62 -9.47 19.38
N LEU A 547 -14.64 -10.31 19.04
CA LEU A 547 -14.63 -11.13 17.82
C LEU A 547 -14.85 -12.59 18.21
N THR A 548 -15.96 -13.16 17.77
CA THR A 548 -16.36 -14.51 18.13
C THR A 548 -16.52 -15.36 16.88
N MET A 549 -15.93 -16.56 16.89
CA MET A 549 -16.16 -17.55 15.84
C MET A 549 -17.43 -18.32 16.12
N VAL A 550 -18.34 -18.37 15.14
CA VAL A 550 -19.63 -19.03 15.23
C VAL A 550 -19.79 -20.01 14.09
N LYS A 551 -20.24 -21.23 14.40
CA LYS A 551 -20.53 -22.26 13.39
C LYS A 551 -21.63 -21.80 12.44
N LYS A 552 -21.50 -22.21 11.19
CA LYS A 552 -22.56 -22.19 10.18
C LYS A 552 -23.48 -23.41 10.31
N LEU A 553 -24.69 -23.31 9.74
CA LEU A 553 -25.64 -24.41 9.61
C LEU A 553 -25.09 -25.55 8.73
#